data_9e7c703161ae7b67fdac6999269eb495
#
_entry.id   9e7c703161ae7b67fdac6999269eb495
#
_cell.length_a   1.000
_cell.length_b   1.000
_cell.length_c   1.000
_cell.angle_alpha   90.00
_cell.angle_beta   90.00
_cell.angle_gamma   90.00
#
_symmetry.space_group_name_H-M   'P 1'
#
loop_
_entity.id
_entity.type
_entity.pdbx_description
1 polymer ?
#
loop_
_entity_poly.entity_id
_entity_poly.type
_entity_poly.pdbx_seq_one_letter_code
_entity_poly.pdbx_strand_id
1 'polypeptide(L)'
;MVKRTAIVTGSSRGIGESIVRRLAQEGYKVTVNDVSANKTGIDNLVSELNSTHGEGTAIGVVADVTSPSDVQNLIKESVEKLGPLTVMVANAGIAQVAPALDISDDDVHKMFEVNFFGVWNCYTHAARQMIKQGPVEEGSSGYKILGCASIVAFKPFPLLSHYSASKWAVRGLTQVFAMEMAKHKINVNAYAPGIVGTAMWDLIDEKLGEIEGRPRGETVKKYSSELTALGRVSVPDDVGNVVGGFMCSKDAEFVTGQTMVIDGGIVFT
;
A
#
# COMPACT_ATOMS: atom_id res chain seq x y z
N MET A 1 -26.22 -9.51 0.54
CA MET A 1 -25.09 -8.53 0.53
C MET A 1 -24.02 -9.05 -0.40
N VAL A 2 -23.52 -8.20 -1.31
CA VAL A 2 -22.40 -8.53 -2.20
C VAL A 2 -21.17 -8.85 -1.36
N LYS A 3 -20.57 -10.02 -1.57
CA LYS A 3 -19.33 -10.41 -0.88
C LYS A 3 -18.18 -9.53 -1.40
N ARG A 4 -17.60 -8.73 -0.53
CA ARG A 4 -16.45 -7.86 -0.86
C ARG A 4 -15.22 -8.37 -0.13
N THR A 5 -14.24 -8.85 -0.88
CA THR A 5 -12.99 -9.38 -0.32
C THR A 5 -11.82 -8.51 -0.75
N ALA A 6 -10.97 -8.15 0.20
CA ALA A 6 -9.79 -7.32 -0.02
C ALA A 6 -8.53 -8.02 0.49
N ILE A 7 -7.43 -7.85 -0.25
CA ILE A 7 -6.08 -8.21 0.18
C ILE A 7 -5.27 -6.93 0.32
N VAL A 8 -4.58 -6.78 1.45
CA VAL A 8 -3.63 -5.68 1.67
C VAL A 8 -2.27 -6.27 2.02
N THR A 9 -1.25 -6.02 1.23
CA THR A 9 0.11 -6.52 1.50
C THR A 9 0.88 -5.59 2.44
N GLY A 10 1.79 -6.14 3.27
CA GLY A 10 2.50 -5.38 4.28
C GLY A 10 1.56 -4.74 5.30
N SER A 11 0.54 -5.46 5.73
CA SER A 11 -0.57 -4.91 6.51
C SER A 11 -0.62 -5.32 7.98
N SER A 12 0.44 -5.94 8.49
CA SER A 12 0.54 -6.26 9.92
C SER A 12 0.77 -5.03 10.80
N ARG A 13 1.06 -3.87 10.22
CA ARG A 13 1.34 -2.60 10.92
C ARG A 13 1.19 -1.39 10.01
N GLY A 14 1.19 -0.20 10.61
CA GLY A 14 1.30 1.09 9.94
C GLY A 14 0.15 1.39 8.96
N ILE A 15 0.47 1.92 7.79
CA ILE A 15 -0.52 2.31 6.77
C ILE A 15 -1.35 1.10 6.34
N GLY A 16 -0.71 -0.05 6.07
CA GLY A 16 -1.40 -1.27 5.66
C GLY A 16 -2.40 -1.76 6.69
N GLU A 17 -2.04 -1.73 7.97
CA GLU A 17 -2.95 -2.05 9.08
C GLU A 17 -4.16 -1.10 9.11
N SER A 18 -3.93 0.21 8.99
CA SER A 18 -5.02 1.19 8.98
C SER A 18 -5.96 0.97 7.78
N ILE A 19 -5.43 0.63 6.60
CA ILE A 19 -6.24 0.30 5.43
C ILE A 19 -7.11 -0.94 5.70
N VAL A 20 -6.53 -2.01 6.27
CA VAL A 20 -7.27 -3.24 6.61
C VAL A 20 -8.38 -2.95 7.61
N ARG A 21 -8.09 -2.20 8.67
CA ARG A 21 -9.07 -1.79 9.68
C ARG A 21 -10.23 -1.03 9.04
N ARG A 22 -9.93 -0.07 8.21
CA ARG A 22 -10.95 0.70 7.51
C ARG A 22 -11.79 -0.16 6.57
N LEU A 23 -11.19 -1.07 5.80
CA LEU A 23 -11.92 -1.98 4.94
C LEU A 23 -12.85 -2.92 5.72
N ALA A 24 -12.40 -3.44 6.88
CA ALA A 24 -13.25 -4.24 7.75
C ALA A 24 -14.46 -3.46 8.28
N GLN A 25 -14.27 -2.19 8.67
CA GLN A 25 -15.37 -1.27 9.08
C GLN A 25 -16.36 -1.04 7.93
N GLU A 26 -15.89 -0.98 6.68
CA GLU A 26 -16.73 -0.86 5.49
C GLU A 26 -17.42 -2.20 5.08
N GLY A 27 -17.25 -3.26 5.89
CA GLY A 27 -17.87 -4.57 5.67
C GLY A 27 -17.16 -5.45 4.64
N TYR A 28 -15.90 -5.21 4.35
CA TYR A 28 -15.08 -6.14 3.57
C TYR A 28 -14.61 -7.29 4.43
N LYS A 29 -14.52 -8.48 3.83
CA LYS A 29 -13.66 -9.54 4.34
C LYS A 29 -12.22 -9.24 3.91
N VAL A 30 -11.27 -9.34 4.83
CA VAL A 30 -9.91 -8.85 4.61
C VAL A 30 -8.85 -9.93 4.81
N THR A 31 -7.85 -9.94 3.96
CA THR A 31 -6.64 -10.72 4.17
C THR A 31 -5.52 -9.80 4.63
N VAL A 32 -5.02 -10.06 5.84
CA VAL A 32 -3.83 -9.45 6.41
C VAL A 32 -2.62 -10.23 5.91
N ASN A 33 -1.70 -9.55 5.23
CA ASN A 33 -0.48 -10.17 4.72
C ASN A 33 0.74 -9.41 5.17
N ASP A 34 1.78 -10.15 5.51
CA ASP A 34 3.15 -9.65 5.70
C ASP A 34 4.15 -10.81 5.54
N VAL A 35 5.44 -10.52 5.61
CA VAL A 35 6.50 -11.53 5.62
C VAL A 35 6.53 -12.30 6.95
N SER A 36 7.19 -13.46 6.96
CA SER A 36 7.25 -14.36 8.12
C SER A 36 7.77 -13.70 9.41
N ALA A 37 8.69 -12.76 9.27
CA ALA A 37 9.23 -11.99 10.41
C ALA A 37 8.16 -11.19 11.17
N ASN A 38 7.05 -10.85 10.52
CA ASN A 38 5.94 -10.08 11.09
C ASN A 38 4.71 -10.94 11.42
N LYS A 39 4.85 -12.27 11.47
CA LYS A 39 3.74 -13.22 11.69
C LYS A 39 2.92 -12.90 12.94
N THR A 40 3.56 -12.55 14.04
CA THR A 40 2.86 -12.17 15.29
C THR A 40 1.93 -10.96 15.08
N GLY A 41 2.36 -9.97 14.30
CA GLY A 41 1.53 -8.81 13.95
C GLY A 41 0.31 -9.20 13.12
N ILE A 42 0.48 -10.13 12.16
CA ILE A 42 -0.62 -10.71 11.39
C ILE A 42 -1.64 -11.37 12.33
N ASP A 43 -1.18 -12.28 13.18
CA ASP A 43 -2.05 -13.09 14.06
C ASP A 43 -2.84 -12.19 15.03
N ASN A 44 -2.19 -11.19 15.62
CA ASN A 44 -2.83 -10.23 16.54
C ASN A 44 -3.91 -9.42 15.83
N LEU A 45 -3.61 -8.85 14.66
CA LEU A 45 -4.56 -8.03 13.91
C LEU A 45 -5.76 -8.86 13.43
N VAL A 46 -5.54 -10.08 12.96
CA VAL A 46 -6.62 -11.00 12.57
C VAL A 46 -7.53 -11.32 13.75
N SER A 47 -6.97 -11.65 14.91
CA SER A 47 -7.72 -11.93 16.12
C SER A 47 -8.59 -10.74 16.53
N GLU A 48 -8.03 -9.54 16.52
CA GLU A 48 -8.74 -8.31 16.86
C GLU A 48 -9.88 -8.01 15.88
N LEU A 49 -9.62 -8.10 14.56
CA LEU A 49 -10.64 -7.83 13.55
C LEU A 49 -11.80 -8.83 13.61
N ASN A 50 -11.52 -10.11 13.85
CA ASN A 50 -12.55 -11.12 14.00
C ASN A 50 -13.37 -10.92 15.28
N SER A 51 -12.73 -10.52 16.38
CA SER A 51 -13.46 -10.21 17.62
C SER A 51 -14.34 -8.97 17.49
N THR A 52 -13.91 -7.96 16.72
CA THR A 52 -14.61 -6.68 16.57
C THR A 52 -15.73 -6.73 15.53
N HIS A 53 -15.51 -7.39 14.41
CA HIS A 53 -16.39 -7.36 13.23
C HIS A 53 -17.08 -8.70 12.96
N GLY A 54 -16.82 -9.73 13.76
CA GLY A 54 -17.37 -11.07 13.62
C GLY A 54 -16.41 -12.07 13.00
N GLU A 55 -16.54 -13.32 13.42
CA GLU A 55 -15.71 -14.43 12.97
C GLU A 55 -15.71 -14.58 11.44
N GLY A 56 -14.54 -14.81 10.85
CA GLY A 56 -14.39 -14.93 9.40
C GLY A 56 -14.38 -13.60 8.64
N THR A 57 -14.25 -12.45 9.34
CA THR A 57 -14.01 -11.15 8.73
C THR A 57 -12.58 -11.03 8.23
N ALA A 58 -11.61 -11.58 8.96
CA ALA A 58 -10.20 -11.49 8.61
C ALA A 58 -9.51 -12.86 8.61
N ILE A 59 -8.56 -13.03 7.70
CA ILE A 59 -7.57 -14.12 7.72
C ILE A 59 -6.16 -13.56 7.61
N GLY A 60 -5.19 -14.32 8.12
CA GLY A 60 -3.76 -14.02 7.97
C GLY A 60 -3.11 -14.94 6.95
N VAL A 61 -2.28 -14.38 6.08
CA VAL A 61 -1.46 -15.15 5.13
C VAL A 61 -0.06 -14.59 5.10
N VAL A 62 0.93 -15.42 5.45
CA VAL A 62 2.34 -15.08 5.30
C VAL A 62 2.74 -15.27 3.84
N ALA A 63 3.25 -14.21 3.20
CA ALA A 63 3.75 -14.26 1.83
C ALA A 63 4.72 -13.11 1.57
N ASP A 64 5.77 -13.35 0.80
CA ASP A 64 6.71 -12.34 0.32
C ASP A 64 6.26 -11.87 -1.08
N VAL A 65 6.01 -10.56 -1.22
CA VAL A 65 5.57 -9.98 -2.50
C VAL A 65 6.61 -10.08 -3.61
N THR A 66 7.88 -10.27 -3.27
CA THR A 66 8.96 -10.48 -4.26
C THR A 66 8.89 -11.85 -4.93
N SER A 67 8.19 -12.82 -4.31
CA SER A 67 7.95 -14.16 -4.83
C SER A 67 6.61 -14.23 -5.59
N PRO A 68 6.61 -14.41 -6.92
CA PRO A 68 5.37 -14.58 -7.68
C PRO A 68 4.50 -15.74 -7.20
N SER A 69 5.13 -16.85 -6.76
CA SER A 69 4.41 -18.01 -6.23
C SER A 69 3.73 -17.72 -4.91
N ASP A 70 4.35 -16.94 -4.02
CA ASP A 70 3.77 -16.53 -2.75
C ASP A 70 2.55 -15.64 -2.99
N VAL A 71 2.64 -14.68 -3.93
CA VAL A 71 1.50 -13.81 -4.29
C VAL A 71 0.35 -14.62 -4.88
N GLN A 72 0.64 -15.63 -5.72
CA GLN A 72 -0.39 -16.54 -6.24
C GLN A 72 -1.08 -17.31 -5.12
N ASN A 73 -0.31 -17.85 -4.17
CA ASN A 73 -0.84 -18.57 -3.01
C ASN A 73 -1.66 -17.65 -2.10
N LEU A 74 -1.17 -16.45 -1.83
CA LEU A 74 -1.89 -15.42 -1.07
C LEU A 74 -3.29 -15.16 -1.66
N ILE A 75 -3.37 -14.94 -2.97
CA ILE A 75 -4.64 -14.70 -3.67
C ILE A 75 -5.53 -15.96 -3.62
N LYS A 76 -4.97 -17.14 -3.87
CA LYS A 76 -5.69 -18.41 -3.84
C LYS A 76 -6.32 -18.66 -2.47
N GLU A 77 -5.53 -18.58 -1.39
CA GLU A 77 -6.03 -18.77 -0.03
C GLU A 77 -7.11 -17.74 0.35
N SER A 78 -6.92 -16.49 -0.05
CA SER A 78 -7.91 -15.43 0.19
C SER A 78 -9.24 -15.74 -0.48
N VAL A 79 -9.21 -16.16 -1.75
CA VAL A 79 -10.42 -16.49 -2.51
C VAL A 79 -11.10 -17.74 -1.95
N GLU A 80 -10.34 -18.77 -1.60
CA GLU A 80 -10.88 -20.01 -1.03
C GLU A 80 -11.57 -19.79 0.32
N LYS A 81 -11.00 -18.96 1.18
CA LYS A 81 -11.50 -18.75 2.55
C LYS A 81 -12.52 -17.61 2.67
N LEU A 82 -12.37 -16.54 1.89
CA LEU A 82 -13.19 -15.32 2.05
C LEU A 82 -14.17 -15.07 0.89
N GLY A 83 -13.92 -15.67 -0.28
CA GLY A 83 -14.72 -15.49 -1.49
C GLY A 83 -14.03 -14.65 -2.56
N PRO A 84 -14.73 -14.28 -3.64
CA PRO A 84 -14.15 -13.62 -4.81
C PRO A 84 -13.37 -12.36 -4.46
N LEU A 85 -12.15 -12.21 -4.98
CA LEU A 85 -11.30 -11.03 -4.77
C LEU A 85 -11.89 -9.81 -5.48
N THR A 86 -12.17 -8.74 -4.75
CA THR A 86 -12.66 -7.47 -5.31
C THR A 86 -11.66 -6.32 -5.19
N VAL A 87 -10.77 -6.36 -4.20
CA VAL A 87 -9.77 -5.31 -3.96
C VAL A 87 -8.40 -5.93 -3.71
N MET A 88 -7.37 -5.43 -4.41
CA MET A 88 -5.96 -5.67 -4.12
C MET A 88 -5.29 -4.35 -3.78
N VAL A 89 -4.69 -4.25 -2.60
CA VAL A 89 -3.84 -3.12 -2.21
C VAL A 89 -2.40 -3.60 -2.06
N ALA A 90 -1.57 -3.30 -3.05
CA ALA A 90 -0.13 -3.55 -3.06
C ALA A 90 0.55 -2.45 -2.22
N ASN A 91 0.56 -2.64 -0.90
CA ASN A 91 1.06 -1.67 0.08
C ASN A 91 2.48 -2.00 0.57
N ALA A 92 2.90 -3.26 0.55
CA ALA A 92 4.23 -3.65 1.02
C ALA A 92 5.35 -2.83 0.38
N GLY A 93 6.30 -2.38 1.18
CA GLY A 93 7.41 -1.56 0.70
C GLY A 93 8.47 -1.35 1.77
N ILE A 94 9.66 -0.97 1.32
CA ILE A 94 10.82 -0.64 2.14
C ILE A 94 11.36 0.75 1.76
N ALA A 95 12.14 1.35 2.66
CA ALA A 95 12.88 2.58 2.42
C ALA A 95 14.32 2.44 2.92
N GLN A 96 15.24 3.16 2.29
CA GLN A 96 16.62 3.30 2.71
C GLN A 96 17.05 4.74 2.45
N VAL A 97 17.81 5.30 3.39
CA VAL A 97 18.35 6.65 3.31
C VAL A 97 19.87 6.55 3.23
N ALA A 98 20.45 7.02 2.14
CA ALA A 98 21.89 7.07 1.95
C ALA A 98 22.26 8.07 0.84
N PRO A 99 23.48 8.64 0.85
CA PRO A 99 24.03 9.34 -0.30
C PRO A 99 24.05 8.42 -1.53
N ALA A 100 23.73 8.96 -2.70
CA ALA A 100 23.59 8.15 -3.92
C ALA A 100 24.86 7.36 -4.30
N LEU A 101 26.02 7.88 -3.97
CA LEU A 101 27.32 7.22 -4.25
C LEU A 101 27.68 6.11 -3.24
N ASP A 102 26.97 6.03 -2.11
CA ASP A 102 27.19 5.05 -1.06
C ASP A 102 26.17 3.89 -1.13
N ILE A 103 25.23 3.95 -2.07
CA ILE A 103 24.23 2.89 -2.30
C ILE A 103 24.86 1.81 -3.17
N SER A 104 24.83 0.56 -2.68
CA SER A 104 25.29 -0.60 -3.46
C SER A 104 24.28 -1.01 -4.54
N ASP A 105 24.77 -1.71 -5.56
CA ASP A 105 23.88 -2.30 -6.59
C ASP A 105 22.86 -3.27 -5.97
N ASP A 106 23.26 -4.03 -4.95
CA ASP A 106 22.37 -4.95 -4.22
C ASP A 106 21.25 -4.20 -3.50
N ASP A 107 21.54 -3.02 -2.91
CA ASP A 107 20.51 -2.18 -2.30
C ASP A 107 19.51 -1.67 -3.33
N VAL A 108 19.99 -1.25 -4.51
CA VAL A 108 19.13 -0.83 -5.62
C VAL A 108 18.24 -2.00 -6.05
N HIS A 109 18.83 -3.18 -6.30
CA HIS A 109 18.06 -4.38 -6.68
C HIS A 109 17.01 -4.72 -5.64
N LYS A 110 17.38 -4.80 -4.36
CA LYS A 110 16.44 -5.09 -3.27
C LYS A 110 15.30 -4.08 -3.18
N MET A 111 15.61 -2.80 -3.36
CA MET A 111 14.59 -1.74 -3.38
C MET A 111 13.57 -1.95 -4.49
N PHE A 112 14.03 -2.26 -5.69
CA PHE A 112 13.15 -2.53 -6.83
C PHE A 112 12.41 -3.85 -6.72
N GLU A 113 13.04 -4.92 -6.20
CA GLU A 113 12.38 -6.20 -5.95
C GLU A 113 11.15 -6.04 -5.06
N VAL A 114 11.26 -5.30 -3.96
CA VAL A 114 10.13 -5.10 -3.06
C VAL A 114 9.16 -4.05 -3.62
N ASN A 115 9.66 -2.84 -3.92
CA ASN A 115 8.78 -1.69 -4.17
C ASN A 115 8.17 -1.65 -5.57
N PHE A 116 8.80 -2.30 -6.55
CA PHE A 116 8.31 -2.34 -7.93
C PHE A 116 7.86 -3.74 -8.34
N PHE A 117 8.73 -4.75 -8.29
CA PHE A 117 8.35 -6.11 -8.70
C PHE A 117 7.30 -6.71 -7.75
N GLY A 118 7.35 -6.39 -6.45
CA GLY A 118 6.28 -6.75 -5.50
C GLY A 118 4.92 -6.17 -5.91
N VAL A 119 4.87 -4.89 -6.30
CA VAL A 119 3.65 -4.26 -6.83
C VAL A 119 3.22 -4.88 -8.15
N TRP A 120 4.15 -5.13 -9.06
CA TRP A 120 3.91 -5.81 -10.33
C TRP A 120 3.27 -7.19 -10.13
N ASN A 121 3.82 -7.99 -9.21
CA ASN A 121 3.28 -9.31 -8.88
C ASN A 121 1.84 -9.21 -8.35
N CYS A 122 1.59 -8.28 -7.42
CA CYS A 122 0.25 -8.05 -6.89
C CYS A 122 -0.73 -7.62 -7.99
N TYR A 123 -0.35 -6.65 -8.83
CA TYR A 123 -1.19 -6.15 -9.92
C TYR A 123 -1.55 -7.25 -10.90
N THR A 124 -0.54 -7.94 -11.42
CA THR A 124 -0.73 -8.93 -12.50
C THR A 124 -1.51 -10.14 -12.02
N HIS A 125 -1.21 -10.68 -10.84
CA HIS A 125 -1.91 -11.85 -10.32
C HIS A 125 -3.32 -11.52 -9.85
N ALA A 126 -3.55 -10.35 -9.23
CA ALA A 126 -4.90 -9.90 -8.88
C ALA A 126 -5.76 -9.67 -10.13
N ALA A 127 -5.23 -9.00 -11.15
CA ALA A 127 -5.97 -8.78 -12.40
C ALA A 127 -6.35 -10.09 -13.07
N ARG A 128 -5.42 -11.06 -13.18
CA ARG A 128 -5.72 -12.41 -13.71
C ARG A 128 -6.84 -13.10 -12.93
N GLN A 129 -6.80 -13.01 -11.59
CA GLN A 129 -7.85 -13.59 -10.74
C GLN A 129 -9.20 -12.88 -10.96
N MET A 130 -9.23 -11.55 -10.99
CA MET A 130 -10.44 -10.76 -11.21
C MET A 130 -11.05 -11.03 -12.59
N ILE A 131 -10.23 -11.14 -13.63
CA ILE A 131 -10.69 -11.49 -14.98
C ILE A 131 -11.28 -12.93 -15.01
N LYS A 132 -10.61 -13.89 -14.35
CA LYS A 132 -11.10 -15.28 -14.25
C LYS A 132 -12.44 -15.39 -13.50
N GLN A 133 -12.70 -14.52 -12.54
CA GLN A 133 -13.96 -14.48 -11.77
C GLN A 133 -15.14 -13.98 -12.60
N GLY A 134 -14.89 -13.31 -13.73
CA GLY A 134 -15.91 -12.71 -14.56
C GLY A 134 -16.42 -11.36 -14.06
N PRO A 135 -17.53 -10.85 -14.59
CA PRO A 135 -18.08 -9.54 -14.21
C PRO A 135 -18.48 -9.50 -12.73
N VAL A 136 -18.28 -8.35 -12.09
CA VAL A 136 -18.80 -8.10 -10.75
C VAL A 136 -20.34 -7.97 -10.77
N GLU A 137 -20.96 -8.30 -9.64
CA GLU A 137 -22.41 -8.14 -9.48
C GLU A 137 -22.81 -6.65 -9.63
N GLU A 138 -23.98 -6.43 -10.21
CA GLU A 138 -24.54 -5.08 -10.35
C GLU A 138 -24.72 -4.43 -8.97
N GLY A 139 -24.31 -3.17 -8.84
CA GLY A 139 -24.33 -2.41 -7.58
C GLY A 139 -23.12 -2.63 -6.67
N SER A 140 -22.14 -3.47 -7.06
CA SER A 140 -20.87 -3.60 -6.35
C SER A 140 -19.97 -2.37 -6.61
N SER A 141 -18.88 -2.24 -5.82
CA SER A 141 -17.85 -1.21 -6.02
C SER A 141 -16.91 -1.48 -7.20
N GLY A 142 -17.16 -2.53 -7.98
CA GLY A 142 -16.26 -2.95 -9.06
C GLY A 142 -14.97 -3.57 -8.54
N TYR A 143 -14.09 -3.94 -9.47
CA TYR A 143 -12.74 -4.40 -9.13
C TYR A 143 -11.80 -3.21 -8.94
N LYS A 144 -10.97 -3.25 -7.90
CA LYS A 144 -10.00 -2.21 -7.57
C LYS A 144 -8.60 -2.81 -7.35
N ILE A 145 -7.61 -2.24 -8.00
CA ILE A 145 -6.20 -2.54 -7.76
C ILE A 145 -5.52 -1.22 -7.38
N LEU A 146 -4.87 -1.18 -6.22
CA LEU A 146 -4.23 0.00 -5.69
C LEU A 146 -2.76 -0.27 -5.37
N GLY A 147 -1.87 0.67 -5.73
CA GLY A 147 -0.44 0.60 -5.43
C GLY A 147 0.00 1.71 -4.47
N CYS A 148 0.93 1.37 -3.59
CA CYS A 148 1.56 2.36 -2.72
C CYS A 148 2.73 3.04 -3.44
N ALA A 149 2.51 4.25 -3.96
CA ALA A 149 3.56 5.16 -4.40
C ALA A 149 4.14 5.92 -3.19
N SER A 150 4.42 7.19 -3.35
CA SER A 150 4.87 8.15 -2.32
C SER A 150 4.86 9.55 -2.95
N ILE A 151 4.89 10.60 -2.13
CA ILE A 151 5.15 11.97 -2.61
C ILE A 151 6.47 12.07 -3.39
N VAL A 152 7.45 11.20 -3.10
CA VAL A 152 8.73 11.17 -3.85
C VAL A 152 8.55 10.74 -5.31
N ALA A 153 7.38 10.20 -5.70
CA ALA A 153 7.02 9.95 -7.10
C ALA A 153 6.53 11.21 -7.85
N PHE A 154 6.52 12.37 -7.20
CA PHE A 154 6.17 13.67 -7.76
C PHE A 154 7.30 14.68 -7.55
N LYS A 155 7.85 14.73 -6.34
CA LYS A 155 8.94 15.61 -5.95
C LYS A 155 10.03 14.78 -5.26
N PRO A 156 11.17 14.54 -5.91
CA PRO A 156 12.26 13.77 -5.29
C PRO A 156 12.89 14.53 -4.13
N PHE A 157 13.44 13.78 -3.17
CA PHE A 157 14.20 14.30 -2.06
C PHE A 157 15.63 13.74 -2.08
N PRO A 158 16.64 14.52 -1.69
CA PRO A 158 18.00 14.01 -1.53
C PRO A 158 18.05 12.79 -0.59
N LEU A 159 19.07 11.95 -0.74
CA LEU A 159 19.30 10.74 0.05
C LEU A 159 18.29 9.61 -0.12
N LEU A 160 17.30 9.76 -1.02
CA LEU A 160 16.25 8.78 -1.34
C LEU A 160 16.25 8.40 -2.82
N SER A 161 17.41 8.34 -3.49
CA SER A 161 17.50 8.22 -4.95
C SER A 161 16.83 6.94 -5.50
N HIS A 162 17.23 5.75 -5.06
CA HIS A 162 16.66 4.46 -5.50
C HIS A 162 15.23 4.25 -4.99
N TYR A 163 14.90 4.74 -3.79
CA TYR A 163 13.54 4.75 -3.28
C TYR A 163 12.63 5.61 -4.16
N SER A 164 13.03 6.85 -4.46
CA SER A 164 12.28 7.73 -5.36
C SER A 164 12.08 7.10 -6.72
N ALA A 165 13.15 6.56 -7.33
CA ALA A 165 13.07 5.88 -8.63
C ALA A 165 12.05 4.73 -8.61
N SER A 166 12.06 3.89 -7.56
CA SER A 166 11.09 2.79 -7.42
C SER A 166 9.64 3.29 -7.35
N LYS A 167 9.38 4.41 -6.65
CA LYS A 167 8.04 4.97 -6.50
C LYS A 167 7.55 5.71 -7.75
N TRP A 168 8.45 6.31 -8.53
CA TRP A 168 8.15 6.82 -9.88
C TRP A 168 7.74 5.66 -10.82
N ALA A 169 8.45 4.52 -10.75
CA ALA A 169 8.10 3.33 -11.52
C ALA A 169 6.69 2.81 -11.20
N VAL A 170 6.29 2.78 -9.92
CA VAL A 170 4.92 2.41 -9.51
C VAL A 170 3.88 3.38 -10.10
N ARG A 171 4.15 4.69 -10.08
CA ARG A 171 3.26 5.68 -10.67
C ARG A 171 3.07 5.46 -12.17
N GLY A 172 4.17 5.26 -12.92
CA GLY A 172 4.13 4.98 -14.36
C GLY A 172 3.40 3.68 -14.67
N LEU A 173 3.71 2.60 -13.93
CA LEU A 173 3.03 1.31 -14.04
C LEU A 173 1.52 1.45 -13.86
N THR A 174 1.10 2.18 -12.82
CA THR A 174 -0.33 2.38 -12.51
C THR A 174 -1.10 2.98 -13.68
N GLN A 175 -0.52 3.97 -14.37
CA GLN A 175 -1.16 4.63 -15.52
C GLN A 175 -1.36 3.68 -16.69
N VAL A 176 -0.30 2.95 -17.08
CA VAL A 176 -0.39 1.99 -18.20
C VAL A 176 -1.33 0.84 -17.85
N PHE A 177 -1.19 0.30 -16.63
CA PHE A 177 -2.02 -0.83 -16.20
C PHE A 177 -3.51 -0.46 -16.13
N ALA A 178 -3.84 0.78 -15.74
CA ALA A 178 -5.21 1.29 -15.77
C ALA A 178 -5.81 1.30 -17.17
N MET A 179 -5.04 1.73 -18.19
CA MET A 179 -5.48 1.73 -19.58
C MET A 179 -5.75 0.31 -20.11
N GLU A 180 -4.87 -0.64 -19.78
CA GLU A 180 -5.00 -2.03 -20.24
C GLU A 180 -6.15 -2.77 -19.53
N MET A 181 -6.39 -2.47 -18.25
CA MET A 181 -7.41 -3.14 -17.43
C MET A 181 -8.82 -2.54 -17.58
N ALA A 182 -8.96 -1.37 -18.17
CA ALA A 182 -10.25 -0.69 -18.37
C ALA A 182 -11.27 -1.56 -19.11
N LYS A 183 -10.85 -2.29 -20.15
CA LYS A 183 -11.71 -3.24 -20.88
C LYS A 183 -12.28 -4.36 -20.02
N HIS A 184 -11.63 -4.68 -18.90
CA HIS A 184 -12.07 -5.67 -17.92
C HIS A 184 -12.83 -5.05 -16.75
N LYS A 185 -13.13 -3.76 -16.80
CA LYS A 185 -13.79 -2.99 -15.73
C LYS A 185 -13.06 -3.07 -14.39
N ILE A 186 -11.74 -3.08 -14.42
CA ILE A 186 -10.86 -3.02 -13.25
C ILE A 186 -10.29 -1.61 -13.16
N ASN A 187 -10.61 -0.88 -12.09
CA ASN A 187 -9.95 0.38 -11.80
C ASN A 187 -8.56 0.13 -11.20
N VAL A 188 -7.57 0.84 -11.71
CA VAL A 188 -6.20 0.75 -11.19
C VAL A 188 -5.73 2.15 -10.82
N ASN A 189 -5.38 2.35 -9.55
CA ASN A 189 -4.91 3.62 -9.02
C ASN A 189 -3.73 3.40 -8.08
N ALA A 190 -3.07 4.49 -7.71
CA ALA A 190 -2.07 4.49 -6.67
C ALA A 190 -2.38 5.58 -5.63
N TYR A 191 -1.79 5.47 -4.46
CA TYR A 191 -1.80 6.52 -3.45
C TYR A 191 -0.37 6.89 -3.09
N ALA A 192 -0.15 8.16 -2.76
CA ALA A 192 1.15 8.75 -2.49
C ALA A 192 1.15 9.40 -1.11
N PRO A 193 1.47 8.64 -0.04
CA PRO A 193 1.58 9.20 1.29
C PRO A 193 2.74 10.21 1.39
N GLY A 194 2.57 11.19 2.28
CA GLY A 194 3.63 12.07 2.72
C GLY A 194 4.39 11.53 3.93
N ILE A 195 4.59 12.40 4.93
CA ILE A 195 5.26 12.08 6.20
C ILE A 195 4.22 11.47 7.14
N VAL A 196 4.27 10.13 7.32
CA VAL A 196 3.31 9.38 8.15
C VAL A 196 4.05 8.74 9.33
N GLY A 197 3.61 8.99 10.55
CA GLY A 197 4.20 8.44 11.78
C GLY A 197 4.11 6.92 11.83
N THR A 198 5.15 6.26 11.33
CA THR A 198 5.28 4.80 11.22
C THR A 198 6.72 4.40 11.45
N ALA A 199 6.98 3.12 11.72
CA ALA A 199 8.33 2.58 11.86
C ALA A 199 9.25 2.87 10.64
N MET A 200 8.69 3.03 9.44
CA MET A 200 9.46 3.44 8.26
C MET A 200 9.98 4.88 8.42
N TRP A 201 9.16 5.79 8.92
CA TRP A 201 9.56 7.17 9.16
C TRP A 201 10.48 7.30 10.37
N ASP A 202 10.35 6.43 11.39
CA ASP A 202 11.33 6.36 12.50
C ASP A 202 12.73 6.02 11.98
N LEU A 203 12.83 5.06 11.04
CA LEU A 203 14.09 4.72 10.36
C LEU A 203 14.63 5.89 9.52
N ILE A 204 13.76 6.56 8.75
CA ILE A 204 14.14 7.70 7.91
C ILE A 204 14.65 8.85 8.79
N ASP A 205 13.92 9.17 9.87
CA ASP A 205 14.31 10.22 10.83
C ASP A 205 15.67 9.94 11.47
N GLU A 206 15.90 8.70 11.93
CA GLU A 206 17.14 8.27 12.52
C GLU A 206 18.32 8.44 11.53
N LYS A 207 18.17 7.93 10.31
CA LYS A 207 19.25 7.99 9.30
C LYS A 207 19.51 9.40 8.78
N LEU A 208 18.48 10.20 8.56
CA LEU A 208 18.65 11.62 8.22
C LEU A 208 19.29 12.39 9.37
N GLY A 209 18.87 12.11 10.62
CA GLY A 209 19.46 12.72 11.81
C GLY A 209 20.95 12.42 11.95
N GLU A 210 21.36 11.15 11.72
CA GLU A 210 22.78 10.76 11.71
C GLU A 210 23.59 11.55 10.67
N ILE A 211 23.07 11.71 9.45
CA ILE A 211 23.76 12.42 8.35
C ILE A 211 23.80 13.92 8.61
N GLU A 212 22.73 14.50 9.14
CA GLU A 212 22.59 15.96 9.32
C GLU A 212 23.02 16.45 10.71
N GLY A 213 23.45 15.54 11.60
CA GLY A 213 23.86 15.86 12.97
C GLY A 213 22.71 16.32 13.87
N ARG A 214 21.51 15.73 13.70
CA ARG A 214 20.31 16.06 14.49
C ARG A 214 19.90 14.91 15.40
N PRO A 215 19.37 15.22 16.59
CA PRO A 215 18.74 14.21 17.45
C PRO A 215 17.53 13.53 16.78
N ARG A 216 17.26 12.30 17.18
CA ARG A 216 16.08 11.53 16.76
C ARG A 216 14.78 12.29 17.08
N GLY A 217 13.84 12.28 16.14
CA GLY A 217 12.55 12.97 16.22
C GLY A 217 12.59 14.43 15.72
N GLU A 218 13.75 15.06 15.64
CA GLU A 218 13.85 16.45 15.17
C GLU A 218 13.73 16.59 13.65
N THR A 219 14.17 15.59 12.90
CA THR A 219 14.07 15.64 11.43
C THR A 219 12.60 15.53 10.98
N VAL A 220 11.84 14.60 11.53
CA VAL A 220 10.39 14.47 11.25
C VAL A 220 9.66 15.74 11.69
N LYS A 221 9.95 16.26 12.89
CA LYS A 221 9.34 17.48 13.41
C LYS A 221 9.64 18.68 12.49
N LYS A 222 10.88 18.84 12.08
CA LYS A 222 11.30 19.92 11.17
C LYS A 222 10.57 19.81 9.83
N TYR A 223 10.68 18.66 9.16
CA TYR A 223 10.07 18.51 7.83
C TYR A 223 8.54 18.59 7.87
N SER A 224 7.90 18.10 8.92
CA SER A 224 6.45 18.24 9.04
C SER A 224 6.03 19.70 9.28
N SER A 225 6.75 20.47 10.10
CA SER A 225 6.44 21.87 10.35
C SER A 225 6.75 22.80 9.18
N GLU A 226 7.81 22.51 8.41
CA GLU A 226 8.25 23.33 7.28
C GLU A 226 7.56 23.00 5.96
N LEU A 227 7.19 21.73 5.75
CA LEU A 227 6.70 21.26 4.46
C LEU A 227 5.19 20.97 4.45
N THR A 228 4.61 20.51 5.57
CA THR A 228 3.21 20.11 5.62
C THR A 228 2.31 21.32 5.86
N ALA A 229 1.51 21.71 4.88
CA ALA A 229 0.61 22.86 5.03
C ALA A 229 -0.38 22.73 6.20
N LEU A 230 -0.83 21.50 6.52
CA LEU A 230 -1.67 21.23 7.69
C LEU A 230 -0.92 21.25 9.03
N GLY A 231 0.41 21.46 9.05
CA GLY A 231 1.23 21.73 10.22
C GLY A 231 1.41 20.56 11.18
N ARG A 232 1.15 19.32 10.76
CA ARG A 232 1.34 18.13 11.61
C ARG A 232 1.88 16.93 10.83
N VAL A 233 2.47 16.00 11.55
CA VAL A 233 2.77 14.67 11.01
C VAL A 233 1.45 13.95 10.75
N SER A 234 1.33 13.27 9.62
CA SER A 234 0.19 12.41 9.33
C SER A 234 0.23 11.16 10.21
N VAL A 235 -0.93 10.66 10.57
CA VAL A 235 -1.09 9.34 11.22
C VAL A 235 -1.53 8.30 10.17
N PRO A 236 -1.33 6.99 10.39
CA PRO A 236 -1.75 5.96 9.45
C PRO A 236 -3.20 6.08 8.99
N ASP A 237 -4.10 6.53 9.86
CA ASP A 237 -5.53 6.69 9.56
C ASP A 237 -5.83 7.82 8.58
N ASP A 238 -4.98 8.85 8.47
CA ASP A 238 -5.13 9.87 7.43
C ASP A 238 -5.04 9.24 6.02
N VAL A 239 -4.21 8.21 5.88
CA VAL A 239 -4.05 7.46 4.62
C VAL A 239 -5.08 6.34 4.52
N GLY A 240 -5.24 5.54 5.58
CA GLY A 240 -6.15 4.40 5.63
C GLY A 240 -7.61 4.76 5.33
N ASN A 241 -8.07 5.90 5.84
CA ASN A 241 -9.42 6.40 5.60
C ASN A 241 -9.67 6.79 4.14
N VAL A 242 -8.69 7.40 3.47
CA VAL A 242 -8.80 7.75 2.06
C VAL A 242 -8.74 6.49 1.18
N VAL A 243 -7.76 5.62 1.43
CA VAL A 243 -7.56 4.40 0.63
C VAL A 243 -8.71 3.42 0.84
N GLY A 244 -8.98 3.01 2.07
CA GLY A 244 -10.03 2.03 2.40
C GLY A 244 -11.45 2.59 2.26
N GLY A 245 -11.67 3.83 2.66
CA GLY A 245 -13.00 4.45 2.66
C GLY A 245 -13.43 4.99 1.30
N PHE A 246 -12.53 5.66 0.56
CA PHE A 246 -12.86 6.26 -0.74
C PHE A 246 -12.34 5.44 -1.92
N MET A 247 -11.01 5.22 -2.04
CA MET A 247 -10.45 4.64 -3.27
C MET A 247 -10.91 3.20 -3.51
N CYS A 248 -11.26 2.43 -2.47
CA CYS A 248 -11.82 1.08 -2.57
C CYS A 248 -13.35 1.07 -2.69
N SER A 249 -14.02 2.20 -2.53
CA SER A 249 -15.48 2.30 -2.53
C SER A 249 -16.07 2.46 -3.95
N LYS A 250 -17.41 2.46 -4.01
CA LYS A 250 -18.17 2.78 -5.22
C LYS A 250 -17.99 4.23 -5.65
N ASP A 251 -17.73 5.15 -4.71
CA ASP A 251 -17.58 6.56 -4.99
C ASP A 251 -16.36 6.87 -5.88
N ALA A 252 -15.37 5.95 -5.90
CA ALA A 252 -14.22 6.03 -6.79
C ALA A 252 -14.39 5.22 -8.11
N GLU A 253 -15.62 4.88 -8.52
CA GLU A 253 -15.85 4.04 -9.71
C GLU A 253 -15.36 4.69 -11.00
N PHE A 254 -15.43 6.03 -11.09
CA PHE A 254 -14.97 6.78 -12.27
C PHE A 254 -13.53 7.32 -12.14
N VAL A 255 -12.75 6.78 -11.19
CA VAL A 255 -11.36 7.16 -10.95
C VAL A 255 -10.46 6.00 -11.35
N THR A 256 -9.61 6.17 -12.36
CA THR A 256 -8.61 5.19 -12.78
C THR A 256 -7.36 5.87 -13.33
N GLY A 257 -6.20 5.25 -13.20
CA GLY A 257 -4.91 5.77 -13.65
C GLY A 257 -4.36 6.91 -12.78
N GLN A 258 -4.99 7.22 -11.64
CA GLN A 258 -4.58 8.32 -10.79
C GLN A 258 -3.63 7.86 -9.68
N THR A 259 -2.72 8.76 -9.30
CA THR A 259 -1.93 8.63 -8.08
C THR A 259 -2.37 9.73 -7.13
N MET A 260 -3.17 9.38 -6.14
CA MET A 260 -3.75 10.33 -5.19
C MET A 260 -2.72 10.69 -4.11
N VAL A 261 -2.36 11.96 -4.04
CA VAL A 261 -1.47 12.49 -3.01
C VAL A 261 -2.23 12.64 -1.69
N ILE A 262 -1.67 12.09 -0.60
CA ILE A 262 -2.23 12.14 0.76
C ILE A 262 -1.11 12.55 1.71
N ASP A 263 -0.83 13.86 1.78
CA ASP A 263 0.39 14.38 2.41
C ASP A 263 0.19 15.64 3.25
N GLY A 264 -1.03 16.11 3.41
CA GLY A 264 -1.31 17.33 4.15
C GLY A 264 -0.81 18.61 3.46
N GLY A 265 -0.55 18.58 2.14
CA GLY A 265 -0.15 19.73 1.35
C GLY A 265 1.37 19.95 1.30
N ILE A 266 2.15 18.88 1.12
CA ILE A 266 3.60 18.95 0.85
C ILE A 266 3.85 19.10 -0.67
N VAL A 267 3.07 18.39 -1.47
CA VAL A 267 3.18 18.37 -2.93
C VAL A 267 1.84 18.73 -3.54
N PHE A 268 1.84 19.70 -4.43
CA PHE A 268 0.68 20.09 -5.24
C PHE A 268 0.90 19.58 -6.68
N THR A 269 -0.08 18.87 -7.25
CA THR A 269 -0.01 18.21 -8.57
C THR A 269 -1.12 18.69 -9.48
#